data_420058a1d0248f0e8caf687e651d9b67
#
_entry.id   420058a1d0248f0e8caf687e651d9b67
#
_cell.length_a   1.000
_cell.length_b   1.000
_cell.length_c   1.000
_cell.angle_alpha   90.00
_cell.angle_beta   90.00
_cell.angle_gamma   90.00
#
_symmetry.space_group_name_H-M   'P 1'
#
loop_
_entity.id
_entity.type
_entity.pdbx_description
1 polymer ?
#
loop_
_entity_poly.entity_id
_entity_poly.type
_entity_poly.pdbx_seq_one_letter_code
_entity_poly.pdbx_strand_id
1 'polypeptide(L)'
;MNIIPAIDLLGGKAVRLVKGDYEKVTVYSDDPAAVAESFERAGAKYLHVVDLDGAKDGTTANFETIKRIIQRTDLSVEVGGGIRTLDKVRQYIDIGVDRDPDFLSEAVSLYGERIVVGVDIKDGFVAIKGWLEISELSCKEFCKKLETLGVKTIICTDISKDGMMSG
;
A
#
# COMPACT_ATOMS: atom_id res chain seq x y z
N MET A 1 -14.50 14.27 6.64
CA MET A 1 -13.74 13.01 6.79
C MET A 1 -13.71 12.35 5.42
N ASN A 2 -12.55 12.00 4.90
CA ASN A 2 -12.43 11.23 3.66
C ASN A 2 -12.30 9.75 4.03
N ILE A 3 -13.10 8.91 3.39
CA ILE A 3 -12.98 7.45 3.48
C ILE A 3 -12.24 6.99 2.23
N ILE A 4 -11.14 6.26 2.42
CA ILE A 4 -10.36 5.66 1.35
C ILE A 4 -10.55 4.14 1.45
N PRO A 5 -11.39 3.53 0.60
CA PRO A 5 -11.49 2.07 0.57
C PRO A 5 -10.18 1.44 0.12
N ALA A 6 -9.95 0.18 0.51
CA ALA A 6 -8.75 -0.56 0.15
C ALA A 6 -9.09 -1.88 -0.57
N ILE A 7 -8.22 -2.31 -1.49
CA ILE A 7 -8.25 -3.61 -2.15
C ILE A 7 -6.87 -4.25 -2.02
N ASP A 8 -6.81 -5.39 -1.35
CA ASP A 8 -5.62 -6.24 -1.34
C ASP A 8 -5.65 -7.16 -2.56
N LEU A 9 -4.56 -7.22 -3.32
CA LEU A 9 -4.41 -8.05 -4.51
C LEU A 9 -3.45 -9.21 -4.25
N LEU A 10 -3.89 -10.43 -4.55
CA LEU A 10 -3.06 -11.63 -4.55
C LEU A 10 -3.45 -12.50 -5.75
N GLY A 11 -2.48 -12.82 -6.62
CA GLY A 11 -2.73 -13.61 -7.82
C GLY A 11 -3.80 -13.02 -8.75
N GLY A 12 -3.89 -11.70 -8.86
CA GLY A 12 -4.86 -11.00 -9.69
C GLY A 12 -6.27 -10.89 -9.10
N LYS A 13 -6.50 -11.33 -7.87
CA LYS A 13 -7.81 -11.35 -7.19
C LYS A 13 -7.86 -10.36 -6.04
N ALA A 14 -9.06 -9.87 -5.71
CA ALA A 14 -9.30 -9.11 -4.50
C ALA A 14 -9.44 -10.05 -3.31
N VAL A 15 -8.58 -9.91 -2.31
CA VAL A 15 -8.48 -10.82 -1.17
C VAL A 15 -8.44 -10.07 0.17
N ARG A 16 -8.46 -10.85 1.26
CA ARG A 16 -8.12 -10.41 2.61
C ARG A 16 -7.27 -11.48 3.28
N LEU A 17 -6.17 -11.06 3.89
CA LEU A 17 -5.38 -11.89 4.78
C LEU A 17 -5.85 -11.70 6.23
N VAL A 18 -5.68 -12.73 7.05
CA VAL A 18 -5.86 -12.63 8.51
C VAL A 18 -4.51 -12.34 9.13
N LYS A 19 -4.32 -11.15 9.66
CA LYS A 19 -3.04 -10.69 10.28
C LYS A 19 -1.82 -10.85 9.36
N GLY A 20 -2.01 -10.65 8.05
CA GLY A 20 -0.95 -10.80 7.06
C GLY A 20 -0.53 -12.24 6.75
N ASP A 21 -1.25 -13.24 7.24
CA ASP A 21 -0.95 -14.66 7.04
C ASP A 21 -1.39 -15.09 5.63
N TYR A 22 -0.43 -15.33 4.74
CA TYR A 22 -0.67 -15.77 3.35
C TYR A 22 -1.29 -17.16 3.23
N GLU A 23 -1.30 -17.95 4.31
CA GLU A 23 -2.00 -19.24 4.36
C GLU A 23 -3.48 -19.10 4.73
N LYS A 24 -3.89 -17.91 5.21
CA LYS A 24 -5.25 -17.58 5.63
C LYS A 24 -5.86 -16.51 4.74
N VAL A 25 -6.12 -16.87 3.49
CA VAL A 25 -6.64 -15.99 2.44
C VAL A 25 -8.15 -16.18 2.29
N THR A 26 -8.89 -15.09 2.30
CA THR A 26 -10.28 -15.05 1.85
C THR A 26 -10.34 -14.31 0.51
N VAL A 27 -10.84 -14.96 -0.54
CA VAL A 27 -11.06 -14.32 -1.83
C VAL A 27 -12.46 -13.68 -1.83
N TYR A 28 -12.49 -12.38 -2.10
CA TYR A 28 -13.74 -11.60 -2.20
C TYR A 28 -14.23 -11.48 -3.65
N SER A 29 -13.29 -11.36 -4.60
CA SER A 29 -13.64 -11.23 -6.02
C SER A 29 -12.49 -11.67 -6.93
N ASP A 30 -12.86 -12.29 -8.03
CA ASP A 30 -11.96 -12.59 -9.15
C ASP A 30 -11.80 -11.38 -10.11
N ASP A 31 -12.63 -10.32 -9.96
CA ASP A 31 -12.54 -9.08 -10.72
C ASP A 31 -12.37 -7.86 -9.78
N PRO A 32 -11.13 -7.51 -9.39
CA PRO A 32 -10.87 -6.36 -8.54
C PRO A 32 -11.34 -5.03 -9.14
N ALA A 33 -11.36 -4.91 -10.47
CA ALA A 33 -11.83 -3.69 -11.11
C ALA A 33 -13.34 -3.47 -10.91
N ALA A 34 -14.14 -4.55 -10.93
CA ALA A 34 -15.57 -4.46 -10.58
C ALA A 34 -15.79 -4.06 -9.11
N VAL A 35 -14.89 -4.49 -8.21
CA VAL A 35 -14.91 -4.04 -6.80
C VAL A 35 -14.62 -2.54 -6.71
N ALA A 36 -13.59 -2.04 -7.41
CA ALA A 36 -13.25 -0.62 -7.47
C ALA A 36 -14.42 0.22 -8.02
N GLU A 37 -15.06 -0.22 -9.11
CA GLU A 37 -16.27 0.43 -9.63
C GLU A 37 -17.42 0.49 -8.60
N SER A 38 -17.54 -0.54 -7.75
CA SER A 38 -18.56 -0.52 -6.70
C SER A 38 -18.28 0.55 -5.64
N PHE A 39 -17.01 0.77 -5.28
CA PHE A 39 -16.61 1.84 -4.38
C PHE A 39 -16.81 3.21 -5.00
N GLU A 40 -16.50 3.38 -6.29
CA GLU A 40 -16.76 4.61 -7.02
C GLU A 40 -18.27 4.95 -7.04
N ARG A 41 -19.12 3.96 -7.38
CA ARG A 41 -20.59 4.13 -7.33
C ARG A 41 -21.10 4.47 -5.93
N ALA A 42 -20.41 4.03 -4.88
CA ALA A 42 -20.73 4.38 -3.49
C ALA A 42 -20.22 5.79 -3.11
N GLY A 43 -19.54 6.50 -4.01
CA GLY A 43 -19.08 7.88 -3.82
C GLY A 43 -17.62 8.02 -3.37
N ALA A 44 -16.84 6.95 -3.39
CA ALA A 44 -15.40 7.06 -3.17
C ALA A 44 -14.75 7.91 -4.26
N LYS A 45 -13.69 8.64 -3.89
CA LYS A 45 -12.85 9.42 -4.81
C LYS A 45 -11.42 8.91 -4.85
N TYR A 46 -11.05 8.13 -3.84
CA TYR A 46 -9.71 7.57 -3.65
C TYR A 46 -9.83 6.08 -3.44
N LEU A 47 -8.80 5.34 -3.82
CA LEU A 47 -8.67 3.91 -3.61
C LEU A 47 -7.24 3.57 -3.22
N HIS A 48 -7.06 2.84 -2.14
CA HIS A 48 -5.79 2.23 -1.76
C HIS A 48 -5.73 0.79 -2.27
N VAL A 49 -4.70 0.45 -3.03
CA VAL A 49 -4.48 -0.90 -3.56
C VAL A 49 -3.18 -1.46 -3.00
N VAL A 50 -3.21 -2.66 -2.43
CA VAL A 50 -2.02 -3.34 -1.92
C VAL A 50 -1.69 -4.53 -2.81
N ASP A 51 -0.54 -4.49 -3.48
CA ASP A 51 0.01 -5.63 -4.22
C ASP A 51 0.74 -6.58 -3.25
N LEU A 52 0.04 -7.61 -2.78
CA LEU A 52 0.58 -8.57 -1.81
C LEU A 52 1.65 -9.49 -2.43
N ASP A 53 1.55 -9.82 -3.72
CA ASP A 53 2.61 -10.56 -4.43
C ASP A 53 3.86 -9.69 -4.52
N GLY A 54 3.70 -8.42 -4.91
CA GLY A 54 4.80 -7.46 -4.92
C GLY A 54 5.43 -7.25 -3.55
N ALA A 55 4.62 -7.17 -2.49
CA ALA A 55 5.12 -7.05 -1.12
C ALA A 55 5.96 -8.26 -0.70
N LYS A 56 5.54 -9.47 -1.09
CA LYS A 56 6.17 -10.74 -0.74
C LYS A 56 7.52 -10.92 -1.46
N ASP A 57 7.52 -10.82 -2.78
CA ASP A 57 8.67 -11.21 -3.62
C ASP A 57 9.26 -10.09 -4.47
N GLY A 58 8.65 -8.90 -4.42
CA GLY A 58 9.09 -7.75 -5.19
C GLY A 58 8.75 -7.83 -6.68
N THR A 59 7.82 -8.70 -7.09
CA THR A 59 7.34 -8.78 -8.48
C THR A 59 6.37 -7.66 -8.83
N THR A 60 5.90 -7.62 -10.06
CA THR A 60 4.81 -6.76 -10.55
C THR A 60 3.66 -7.61 -11.08
N ALA A 61 3.39 -8.76 -10.42
CA ALA A 61 2.41 -9.74 -10.89
C ALA A 61 1.01 -9.16 -11.07
N ASN A 62 0.62 -8.18 -10.22
CA ASN A 62 -0.68 -7.54 -10.29
C ASN A 62 -0.73 -6.26 -11.12
N PHE A 63 0.35 -5.90 -11.84
CA PHE A 63 0.42 -4.65 -12.61
C PHE A 63 -0.75 -4.48 -13.60
N GLU A 64 -1.05 -5.51 -14.40
CA GLU A 64 -2.16 -5.45 -15.37
C GLU A 64 -3.54 -5.38 -14.67
N THR A 65 -3.67 -5.96 -13.50
CA THR A 65 -4.89 -5.84 -12.68
C THR A 65 -5.06 -4.42 -12.17
N ILE A 66 -4.00 -3.81 -11.66
CA ILE A 66 -3.98 -2.42 -11.18
C ILE A 66 -4.28 -1.47 -12.35
N LYS A 67 -3.65 -1.68 -13.50
CA LYS A 67 -3.91 -0.92 -14.72
C LYS A 67 -5.39 -0.98 -15.15
N ARG A 68 -6.02 -2.16 -15.06
CA ARG A 68 -7.46 -2.30 -15.35
C ARG A 68 -8.33 -1.54 -14.35
N ILE A 69 -7.99 -1.52 -13.07
CA ILE A 69 -8.67 -0.70 -12.06
C ILE A 69 -8.64 0.78 -12.47
N ILE A 70 -7.44 1.30 -12.78
CA ILE A 70 -7.24 2.71 -13.18
C ILE A 70 -8.01 3.03 -14.47
N GLN A 71 -8.05 2.11 -15.44
CA GLN A 71 -8.75 2.33 -16.71
C GLN A 71 -10.28 2.29 -16.62
N ARG A 72 -10.81 1.58 -15.61
CA ARG A 72 -12.27 1.37 -15.45
C ARG A 72 -12.91 2.31 -14.44
N THR A 73 -12.13 3.14 -13.73
CA THR A 73 -12.63 4.08 -12.72
C THR A 73 -11.95 5.43 -12.86
N ASP A 74 -12.63 6.47 -12.38
CA ASP A 74 -12.05 7.81 -12.21
C ASP A 74 -11.48 8.02 -10.80
N LEU A 75 -11.25 6.94 -10.04
CA LEU A 75 -10.67 6.99 -8.71
C LEU A 75 -9.20 7.43 -8.77
N SER A 76 -8.80 8.28 -7.84
CA SER A 76 -7.38 8.51 -7.56
C SER A 76 -6.84 7.28 -6.85
N VAL A 77 -6.05 6.48 -7.57
CA VAL A 77 -5.52 5.20 -7.06
C VAL A 77 -4.14 5.39 -6.46
N GLU A 78 -3.97 4.95 -5.24
CA GLU A 78 -2.72 4.78 -4.54
C GLU A 78 -2.38 3.29 -4.46
N VAL A 79 -1.13 2.89 -4.75
CA VAL A 79 -0.71 1.49 -4.69
C VAL A 79 0.47 1.31 -3.73
N GLY A 80 0.37 0.33 -2.86
CA GLY A 80 1.46 -0.18 -2.04
C GLY A 80 1.84 -1.60 -2.45
N GLY A 81 2.99 -2.06 -1.93
CA GLY A 81 3.45 -3.44 -2.09
C GLY A 81 4.59 -3.60 -3.10
N GLY A 82 5.81 -3.81 -2.61
CA GLY A 82 6.97 -4.22 -3.41
C GLY A 82 7.55 -3.19 -4.37
N ILE A 83 7.19 -1.92 -4.26
CA ILE A 83 7.80 -0.84 -5.05
C ILE A 83 9.14 -0.50 -4.41
N ARG A 84 10.24 -0.95 -5.00
CA ARG A 84 11.61 -0.89 -4.43
C ARG A 84 12.64 -0.25 -5.35
N THR A 85 12.24 0.26 -6.52
CA THR A 85 13.13 0.89 -7.49
C THR A 85 12.45 2.06 -8.19
N LEU A 86 13.24 3.04 -8.65
CA LEU A 86 12.73 4.17 -9.43
C LEU A 86 12.03 3.72 -10.73
N ASP A 87 12.47 2.63 -11.34
CA ASP A 87 11.81 2.09 -12.54
C ASP A 87 10.41 1.58 -12.22
N LYS A 88 10.21 0.97 -11.04
CA LYS A 88 8.86 0.61 -10.57
C LYS A 88 8.03 1.84 -10.21
N VAL A 89 8.60 2.86 -9.57
CA VAL A 89 7.92 4.13 -9.36
C VAL A 89 7.50 4.73 -10.68
N ARG A 90 8.36 4.75 -11.69
CA ARG A 90 8.03 5.24 -13.05
C ARG A 90 6.90 4.42 -13.70
N GLN A 91 6.88 3.11 -13.49
CA GLN A 91 5.81 2.24 -14.00
C GLN A 91 4.46 2.52 -13.31
N TYR A 92 4.51 2.90 -12.04
CA TYR A 92 3.36 3.19 -11.20
C TYR A 92 3.24 4.68 -10.84
N ILE A 93 3.55 5.59 -11.73
CA ILE A 93 3.73 7.06 -11.50
C ILE A 93 2.64 7.78 -10.68
N ASP A 94 1.65 7.12 -10.18
CA ASP A 94 0.66 7.70 -9.27
C ASP A 94 0.57 6.93 -7.93
N ILE A 95 1.62 6.18 -7.54
CA ILE A 95 1.42 5.07 -6.62
C ILE A 95 2.62 4.80 -5.69
N GLY A 96 2.41 4.78 -4.43
CA GLY A 96 3.10 4.43 -3.17
C GLY A 96 4.56 3.92 -3.08
N VAL A 97 5.27 4.17 -1.98
CA VAL A 97 6.75 4.16 -1.86
C VAL A 97 7.34 3.25 -0.81
N ASP A 98 8.61 2.89 -1.02
CA ASP A 98 9.42 1.88 -0.34
C ASP A 98 10.51 2.37 0.65
N ARG A 99 11.31 1.42 1.16
CA ARG A 99 12.13 1.35 2.38
C ARG A 99 13.57 1.81 2.27
N ASP A 100 14.11 2.10 1.08
CA ASP A 100 15.47 2.60 0.89
C ASP A 100 15.50 4.11 1.13
N PRO A 101 16.22 4.62 2.15
CA PRO A 101 16.27 6.06 2.44
C PRO A 101 16.79 6.90 1.28
N ASP A 102 17.77 6.39 0.53
CA ASP A 102 18.33 7.11 -0.61
C ASP A 102 17.33 7.10 -1.77
N PHE A 103 16.70 5.96 -2.04
CA PHE A 103 15.62 5.81 -2.99
C PHE A 103 14.43 6.72 -2.64
N LEU A 104 14.01 6.73 -1.36
CA LEU A 104 12.87 7.54 -0.91
C LEU A 104 13.17 9.04 -1.07
N SER A 105 14.38 9.48 -0.71
CA SER A 105 14.82 10.87 -0.86
C SER A 105 14.78 11.30 -2.33
N GLU A 106 15.28 10.46 -3.25
CA GLU A 106 15.22 10.72 -4.68
C GLU A 106 13.79 10.73 -5.22
N ALA A 107 12.94 9.76 -4.81
CA ALA A 107 11.55 9.69 -5.21
C ALA A 107 10.76 10.92 -4.73
N VAL A 108 10.93 11.34 -3.48
CA VAL A 108 10.30 12.56 -2.94
C VAL A 108 10.80 13.80 -3.67
N SER A 109 12.08 13.88 -4.01
CA SER A 109 12.65 15.00 -4.78
C SER A 109 12.05 15.10 -6.18
N LEU A 110 11.81 13.97 -6.85
CA LEU A 110 11.28 13.92 -8.21
C LEU A 110 9.76 14.07 -8.29
N TYR A 111 9.03 13.49 -7.35
CA TYR A 111 7.57 13.33 -7.44
C TYR A 111 6.80 14.06 -6.32
N GLY A 112 7.48 14.53 -5.27
CA GLY A 112 6.89 15.38 -4.22
C GLY A 112 5.71 14.74 -3.50
N GLU A 113 4.57 15.43 -3.48
CA GLU A 113 3.35 15.02 -2.78
C GLU A 113 2.68 13.75 -3.32
N ARG A 114 3.12 13.27 -4.49
CA ARG A 114 2.65 11.99 -5.07
C ARG A 114 3.24 10.78 -4.35
N ILE A 115 4.26 11.01 -3.49
CA ILE A 115 4.88 9.96 -2.69
C ILE A 115 4.18 9.85 -1.35
N VAL A 116 3.64 8.67 -1.09
CA VAL A 116 3.02 8.28 0.19
C VAL A 116 3.82 7.13 0.78
N VAL A 117 4.09 7.17 2.08
CA VAL A 117 4.86 6.13 2.78
C VAL A 117 3.96 5.33 3.69
N GLY A 118 3.85 4.01 3.43
CA GLY A 118 3.22 3.06 4.33
C GLY A 118 4.15 2.76 5.51
N VAL A 119 3.62 2.85 6.73
CA VAL A 119 4.32 2.56 7.97
C VAL A 119 3.50 1.56 8.78
N ASP A 120 3.91 0.31 8.73
CA ASP A 120 3.28 -0.74 9.52
C ASP A 120 3.90 -0.77 10.91
N ILE A 121 3.07 -0.83 11.93
CA ILE A 121 3.49 -0.79 13.33
C ILE A 121 2.92 -1.96 14.13
N LYS A 122 3.70 -2.39 15.11
CA LYS A 122 3.29 -3.29 16.17
C LYS A 122 3.86 -2.82 17.49
N ASP A 123 3.00 -2.69 18.50
CA ASP A 123 3.38 -2.25 19.84
C ASP A 123 4.19 -0.93 19.85
N GLY A 124 3.91 -0.03 18.88
CA GLY A 124 4.56 1.27 18.74
C GLY A 124 5.88 1.27 17.95
N PHE A 125 6.35 0.12 17.49
CA PHE A 125 7.58 -0.03 16.70
C PHE A 125 7.26 -0.35 15.24
N VAL A 126 8.17 0.04 14.32
CA VAL A 126 8.00 -0.19 12.89
C VAL A 126 8.19 -1.67 12.55
N ALA A 127 7.19 -2.27 11.89
CA ALA A 127 7.26 -3.61 11.34
C ALA A 127 7.93 -3.57 9.96
N ILE A 128 8.78 -4.54 9.68
CA ILE A 128 9.57 -4.64 8.45
C ILE A 128 9.46 -6.03 7.83
N LYS A 129 9.96 -6.18 6.60
CA LYS A 129 9.99 -7.46 5.85
C LYS A 129 8.62 -8.15 5.74
N GLY A 130 7.58 -7.37 5.43
CA GLY A 130 6.22 -7.93 5.31
C GLY A 130 5.68 -8.46 6.64
N TRP A 131 5.94 -7.70 7.73
CA TRP A 131 5.50 -7.98 9.11
C TRP A 131 6.25 -9.13 9.83
N LEU A 132 7.27 -9.70 9.18
CA LEU A 132 8.03 -10.82 9.74
C LEU A 132 8.98 -10.41 10.86
N GLU A 133 9.39 -9.14 10.88
CA GLU A 133 10.31 -8.59 11.87
C GLU A 133 9.78 -7.27 12.42
N ILE A 134 10.10 -6.99 13.68
CA ILE A 134 9.84 -5.69 14.32
C ILE A 134 11.19 -5.01 14.52
N SER A 135 11.30 -3.78 14.03
CA SER A 135 12.52 -3.00 14.19
C SER A 135 12.62 -2.40 15.61
N GLU A 136 13.81 -1.97 15.99
CA GLU A 136 14.01 -1.19 17.22
C GLU A 136 13.59 0.28 17.08
N LEU A 137 13.17 0.70 15.87
CA LEU A 137 12.81 2.07 15.56
C LEU A 137 11.35 2.33 15.93
N SER A 138 11.10 3.29 16.82
CA SER A 138 9.74 3.67 17.16
C SER A 138 9.05 4.35 15.96
N CYS A 139 7.73 4.17 15.85
CA CYS A 139 6.92 4.83 14.82
C CYS A 139 7.14 6.34 14.82
N LYS A 140 7.20 6.98 16.00
CA LYS A 140 7.38 8.42 16.14
C LYS A 140 8.73 8.91 15.59
N GLU A 141 9.81 8.17 15.86
CA GLU A 141 11.15 8.51 15.35
C GLU A 141 11.23 8.32 13.84
N PHE A 142 10.60 7.25 13.33
CA PHE A 142 10.55 6.99 11.90
C PHE A 142 9.76 8.07 11.15
N CYS A 143 8.57 8.45 11.64
CA CYS A 143 7.78 9.53 11.05
C CYS A 143 8.55 10.87 11.02
N LYS A 144 9.32 11.19 12.06
CA LYS A 144 10.19 12.39 12.04
C LYS A 144 11.29 12.32 10.97
N LYS A 145 11.87 11.14 10.75
CA LYS A 145 12.85 10.96 9.66
C LYS A 145 12.18 11.16 8.29
N LEU A 146 11.00 10.60 8.09
CA LEU A 146 10.22 10.78 6.85
C LEU A 146 9.89 12.25 6.59
N GLU A 147 9.47 12.98 7.63
CA GLU A 147 9.23 14.43 7.54
C GLU A 147 10.50 15.19 7.11
N THR A 148 11.67 14.85 7.66
CA THR A 148 12.95 15.43 7.28
C THR A 148 13.32 15.15 5.81
N LEU A 149 12.92 14.02 5.26
CA LEU A 149 13.09 13.67 3.86
C LEU A 149 12.07 14.36 2.93
N GLY A 150 11.11 15.11 3.48
CA GLY A 150 10.11 15.86 2.72
C GLY A 150 8.83 15.09 2.41
N VAL A 151 8.63 13.91 2.99
CA VAL A 151 7.39 13.14 2.88
C VAL A 151 6.23 13.93 3.48
N LYS A 152 5.12 14.06 2.75
CA LYS A 152 3.94 14.84 3.15
C LYS A 152 2.81 13.98 3.67
N THR A 153 2.73 12.73 3.23
CA THR A 153 1.64 11.81 3.55
C THR A 153 2.19 10.46 4.01
N ILE A 154 1.63 9.96 5.11
CA ILE A 154 1.98 8.65 5.68
C ILE A 154 0.67 7.89 5.89
N ILE A 155 0.65 6.60 5.53
CA ILE A 155 -0.38 5.65 5.93
C ILE A 155 0.19 4.80 7.05
N CYS A 156 -0.48 4.78 8.19
CA CYS A 156 -0.03 4.02 9.36
C CYS A 156 -1.00 2.88 9.65
N THR A 157 -0.50 1.64 9.63
CA THR A 157 -1.27 0.42 9.93
C THR A 157 -0.80 -0.21 11.23
N ASP A 158 -1.71 -0.39 12.20
CA ASP A 158 -1.47 -1.24 13.37
C ASP A 158 -1.75 -2.70 12.99
N ILE A 159 -0.68 -3.46 12.70
CA ILE A 159 -0.80 -4.85 12.23
C ILE A 159 -1.39 -5.81 13.29
N SER A 160 -1.40 -5.41 14.57
CA SER A 160 -2.04 -6.23 15.62
C SER A 160 -3.56 -6.26 15.50
N LYS A 161 -4.13 -5.25 14.83
CA LYS A 161 -5.58 -5.07 14.64
C LYS A 161 -6.03 -5.34 13.21
N ASP A 162 -5.10 -5.43 12.28
CA ASP A 162 -5.43 -5.65 10.87
C ASP A 162 -6.19 -6.97 10.67
N GLY A 163 -7.29 -6.89 9.90
CA GLY A 163 -8.15 -8.05 9.62
C GLY A 163 -9.02 -8.52 10.77
N MET A 164 -8.98 -7.90 11.96
CA MET A 164 -9.72 -8.38 13.16
C MET A 164 -11.17 -7.89 13.24
N MET A 165 -11.60 -6.94 12.41
CA MET A 165 -12.92 -6.28 12.47
C MET A 165 -13.30 -5.75 13.87
N SER A 166 -12.32 -5.57 14.75
CA SER A 166 -12.45 -5.02 16.08
C SER A 166 -11.68 -3.71 16.13
N GLY A 167 -12.41 -2.59 16.05
CA GLY A 167 -11.84 -1.25 16.17
C GLY A 167 -11.31 -0.95 17.57
#